data_fa9f1052265a259c42ff17083e7217e7
#
_entry.id   fa9f1052265a259c42ff17083e7217e7
#
_cell.length_a   1.000
_cell.length_b   1.000
_cell.length_c   1.000
_cell.angle_alpha   90.00
_cell.angle_beta   90.00
_cell.angle_gamma   90.00
#
_symmetry.space_group_name_H-M   'P 1'
#
loop_
_entity.id
_entity.type
_entity.pdbx_description
1 polymer ?
#
loop_
_entity_poly.entity_id
_entity_poly.type
_entity_poly.pdbx_seq_one_letter_code
_entity_poly.pdbx_strand_id
1 'polypeptide(L)'
;MEIKDRNIALLLDPEKANLEALPITAECRPDFIFVGGSTGGDTTEFIKKLKFQISSFKFQIPIILFPGNAAQFSSEADAVLFLSLLSGRNPEFLVDQQVKSARAIRESGVEAIPTAYILIDGGVVTSTMRVSQTQPLDPKDIKTIVDTCIAAELMGKKLIYLEAGSGAKIPVSADIIRAVKAAVSVPLIVGGGIRTPEAMNAAFDAGANIVVIGNHFEDHPEELNRFTIHNSQFTNSDDERFMRIALSEAQKALAADEIPIGCVIVSDNQIIGRGHNLTETLEDVTAHAEIQAITAAAQTLGGKYLSDATLYVTVEPCTMCAGAIGWAQIKRIVYGAPDSKRGFATFAPRAFHPKATVTAGVLEAECRELIQEFFKKKR
;
A
#
# COMPACT_ATOMS: atom_id res chain seq x y z
N MET A 1 -3.98 -15.10 1.93
CA MET A 1 -3.77 -13.62 2.06
C MET A 1 -2.79 -13.16 0.98
N GLU A 2 -3.22 -12.28 0.07
CA GLU A 2 -2.33 -11.67 -0.93
C GLU A 2 -1.71 -10.41 -0.35
N ILE A 3 -0.37 -10.34 -0.33
CA ILE A 3 0.38 -9.20 0.22
C ILE A 3 1.00 -8.43 -0.95
N LYS A 4 0.62 -7.17 -1.11
CA LYS A 4 1.19 -6.21 -2.06
C LYS A 4 2.46 -5.58 -1.46
N ASP A 5 3.13 -4.72 -2.22
CA ASP A 5 4.34 -4.04 -1.73
C ASP A 5 4.06 -3.11 -0.54
N ARG A 6 2.88 -2.50 -0.47
CA ARG A 6 2.45 -1.64 0.64
C ARG A 6 1.00 -1.94 0.98
N ASN A 7 0.76 -2.33 2.22
CA ASN A 7 -0.57 -2.61 2.72
C ASN A 7 -0.75 -1.95 4.09
N ILE A 8 -1.94 -1.46 4.35
CA ILE A 8 -2.33 -0.94 5.66
C ILE A 8 -3.24 -1.95 6.33
N ALA A 9 -2.90 -2.35 7.55
CA ALA A 9 -3.75 -3.14 8.40
C ALA A 9 -4.28 -2.28 9.56
N LEU A 10 -5.60 -2.23 9.72
CA LEU A 10 -6.25 -1.62 10.87
C LEU A 10 -6.40 -2.67 11.97
N LEU A 11 -5.75 -2.46 13.11
CA LEU A 11 -5.90 -3.34 14.28
C LEU A 11 -7.05 -2.87 15.15
N LEU A 12 -7.99 -3.77 15.40
CA LEU A 12 -9.15 -3.56 16.28
C LEU A 12 -9.08 -4.51 17.48
N ASP A 13 -9.08 -3.94 18.66
CA ASP A 13 -9.21 -4.69 19.93
C ASP A 13 -10.71 -4.87 20.23
N PRO A 14 -11.25 -6.12 20.25
CA PRO A 14 -12.68 -6.36 20.49
C PRO A 14 -13.23 -5.79 21.80
N GLU A 15 -12.37 -5.57 22.81
CA GLU A 15 -12.77 -5.01 24.10
C GLU A 15 -12.86 -3.47 24.09
N LYS A 16 -12.28 -2.81 23.09
CA LYS A 16 -12.16 -1.34 23.03
C LYS A 16 -12.82 -0.74 21.80
N ALA A 17 -12.77 -1.44 20.66
CA ALA A 17 -13.19 -0.88 19.39
C ALA A 17 -14.69 -0.57 19.35
N ASN A 18 -15.03 0.67 19.01
CA ASN A 18 -16.39 1.08 18.69
C ASN A 18 -16.63 0.91 17.19
N LEU A 19 -17.32 -0.15 16.79
CA LEU A 19 -17.60 -0.46 15.39
C LEU A 19 -18.43 0.62 14.70
N GLU A 20 -19.37 1.26 15.41
CA GLU A 20 -20.25 2.29 14.85
C GLU A 20 -19.49 3.57 14.49
N ALA A 21 -18.36 3.82 15.15
CA ALA A 21 -17.53 5.00 14.91
C ALA A 21 -16.45 4.78 13.83
N LEU A 22 -16.30 3.57 13.27
CA LEU A 22 -15.27 3.29 12.28
C LEU A 22 -15.58 4.01 10.94
N PRO A 23 -14.75 4.97 10.50
CA PRO A 23 -14.98 5.73 9.28
C PRO A 23 -14.49 4.96 8.05
N ILE A 24 -14.80 3.67 7.94
CA ILE A 24 -14.43 2.86 6.77
C ILE A 24 -15.37 3.23 5.63
N THR A 25 -14.83 3.75 4.56
CA THR A 25 -15.55 4.12 3.33
C THR A 25 -14.82 3.55 2.11
N ALA A 26 -15.40 3.68 0.92
CA ALA A 26 -14.72 3.29 -0.32
C ALA A 26 -13.41 4.05 -0.55
N GLU A 27 -13.33 5.29 -0.07
CA GLU A 27 -12.18 6.19 -0.21
C GLU A 27 -11.17 6.03 0.94
N CYS A 28 -11.65 5.51 2.09
CA CYS A 28 -10.90 5.35 3.33
C CYS A 28 -11.02 3.91 3.83
N ARG A 29 -10.28 2.97 3.20
CA ARG A 29 -10.29 1.57 3.60
C ARG A 29 -8.88 1.05 3.85
N PRO A 30 -8.67 0.26 4.91
CA PRO A 30 -7.45 -0.53 5.05
C PRO A 30 -7.45 -1.69 4.05
N ASP A 31 -6.27 -2.24 3.75
CA ASP A 31 -6.15 -3.47 2.96
C ASP A 31 -6.54 -4.71 3.78
N PHE A 32 -6.31 -4.66 5.11
CA PHE A 32 -6.66 -5.71 6.06
C PHE A 32 -7.25 -5.13 7.34
N ILE A 33 -8.13 -5.88 7.98
CA ILE A 33 -8.53 -5.62 9.37
C ILE A 33 -7.94 -6.74 10.23
N PHE A 34 -7.06 -6.38 11.16
CA PHE A 34 -6.56 -7.28 12.18
C PHE A 34 -7.48 -7.20 13.40
N VAL A 35 -7.92 -8.34 13.90
CA VAL A 35 -8.79 -8.43 15.08
C VAL A 35 -8.06 -9.18 16.17
N GLY A 36 -7.88 -8.56 17.33
CA GLY A 36 -7.24 -9.17 18.48
C GLY A 36 -6.72 -8.18 19.49
N GLY A 37 -6.34 -8.69 20.66
CA GLY A 37 -5.78 -7.92 21.75
C GLY A 37 -4.95 -8.82 22.65
N SER A 38 -4.22 -8.23 23.60
CA SER A 38 -3.38 -8.99 24.54
C SER A 38 -4.19 -9.80 25.56
N THR A 39 -5.44 -9.42 25.77
CA THR A 39 -6.43 -10.02 26.69
C THR A 39 -7.70 -10.34 25.93
N GLY A 40 -8.72 -10.86 26.62
CA GLY A 40 -10.01 -11.17 26.02
C GLY A 40 -10.17 -12.63 25.61
N GLY A 41 -11.40 -12.98 25.27
CA GLY A 41 -11.85 -14.33 24.90
C GLY A 41 -12.29 -14.42 23.45
N ASP A 42 -13.38 -15.17 23.22
CA ASP A 42 -13.95 -15.43 21.89
C ASP A 42 -14.26 -14.14 21.12
N THR A 43 -13.72 -14.04 19.92
CA THR A 43 -13.89 -12.89 19.01
C THR A 43 -15.02 -13.07 18.00
N THR A 44 -15.73 -14.19 18.04
CA THR A 44 -16.69 -14.60 17.01
C THR A 44 -17.81 -13.60 16.80
N GLU A 45 -18.46 -13.14 17.89
CA GLU A 45 -19.55 -12.17 17.78
C GLU A 45 -19.07 -10.78 17.30
N PHE A 46 -17.85 -10.41 17.69
CA PHE A 46 -17.24 -9.16 17.20
C PHE A 46 -17.02 -9.22 15.68
N ILE A 47 -16.43 -10.33 15.19
CA ILE A 47 -16.16 -10.51 13.75
C ILE A 47 -17.46 -10.57 12.95
N LYS A 48 -18.52 -11.23 13.43
CA LYS A 48 -19.83 -11.23 12.77
C LYS A 48 -20.41 -9.83 12.64
N LYS A 49 -20.38 -9.04 13.71
CA LYS A 49 -20.83 -7.64 13.68
C LYS A 49 -20.01 -6.80 12.69
N LEU A 50 -18.68 -6.97 12.72
CA LEU A 50 -17.78 -6.29 11.80
C LEU A 50 -18.07 -6.66 10.34
N LYS A 51 -18.22 -7.97 10.03
CA LYS A 51 -18.60 -8.44 8.68
C LYS A 51 -19.94 -7.87 8.24
N PHE A 52 -20.93 -7.84 9.12
CA PHE A 52 -22.22 -7.22 8.82
C PHE A 52 -22.08 -5.74 8.46
N GLN A 53 -21.30 -4.98 9.24
CA GLN A 53 -21.09 -3.56 8.98
C GLN A 53 -20.38 -3.31 7.65
N ILE A 54 -19.31 -4.06 7.35
CA ILE A 54 -18.56 -3.90 6.10
C ILE A 54 -19.28 -4.51 4.89
N SER A 55 -20.26 -5.39 5.08
CA SER A 55 -21.02 -6.02 3.98
C SER A 55 -21.83 -5.03 3.13
N SER A 56 -22.16 -3.86 3.68
CA SER A 56 -22.82 -2.76 2.96
C SER A 56 -21.92 -2.10 1.92
N PHE A 57 -20.61 -2.31 1.99
CA PHE A 57 -19.65 -1.76 1.05
C PHE A 57 -19.53 -2.65 -0.20
N LYS A 58 -19.27 -2.04 -1.36
CA LYS A 58 -19.05 -2.74 -2.64
C LYS A 58 -17.66 -3.40 -2.75
N PHE A 59 -16.92 -3.49 -1.66
CA PHE A 59 -15.58 -4.06 -1.58
C PHE A 59 -15.48 -5.00 -0.38
N GLN A 60 -14.56 -5.95 -0.46
CA GLN A 60 -14.25 -6.85 0.64
C GLN A 60 -12.92 -6.43 1.29
N ILE A 61 -12.88 -6.47 2.63
CA ILE A 61 -11.66 -6.28 3.41
C ILE A 61 -11.43 -7.58 4.18
N PRO A 62 -10.33 -8.31 3.93
CA PRO A 62 -10.03 -9.53 4.68
C PRO A 62 -9.87 -9.24 6.17
N ILE A 63 -10.54 -10.05 7.00
CA ILE A 63 -10.45 -9.99 8.46
C ILE A 63 -9.49 -11.08 8.93
N ILE A 64 -8.40 -10.67 9.56
CA ILE A 64 -7.32 -11.56 9.99
C ILE A 64 -7.22 -11.53 11.50
N LEU A 65 -7.30 -12.69 12.13
CA LEU A 65 -7.07 -12.78 13.57
C LEU A 65 -5.61 -12.50 13.92
N PHE A 66 -5.42 -11.63 14.91
CA PHE A 66 -4.17 -11.34 15.59
C PHE A 66 -4.29 -11.71 17.07
N PRO A 67 -4.34 -13.03 17.39
CA PRO A 67 -4.75 -13.48 18.70
C PRO A 67 -3.63 -13.34 19.72
N GLY A 68 -3.95 -12.82 20.91
CA GLY A 68 -3.08 -12.84 22.06
C GLY A 68 -3.06 -14.20 22.78
N ASN A 69 -4.06 -15.04 22.56
CA ASN A 69 -4.16 -16.41 23.11
C ASN A 69 -5.10 -17.29 22.28
N ALA A 70 -5.09 -18.61 22.56
CA ALA A 70 -5.86 -19.60 21.78
C ALA A 70 -7.39 -19.43 21.90
N ALA A 71 -7.90 -18.81 22.97
CA ALA A 71 -9.35 -18.61 23.17
C ALA A 71 -9.93 -17.52 22.23
N GLN A 72 -9.08 -16.69 21.62
CA GLN A 72 -9.51 -15.67 20.67
C GLN A 72 -9.73 -16.21 19.25
N PHE A 73 -9.51 -17.51 19.01
CA PHE A 73 -9.75 -18.08 17.69
C PHE A 73 -11.24 -18.09 17.34
N SER A 74 -11.54 -17.69 16.12
CA SER A 74 -12.86 -17.74 15.51
C SER A 74 -12.80 -18.24 14.08
N SER A 75 -13.69 -19.15 13.70
CA SER A 75 -13.84 -19.64 12.33
C SER A 75 -14.52 -18.63 11.40
N GLU A 76 -14.99 -17.51 11.91
CA GLU A 76 -15.54 -16.42 11.13
C GLU A 76 -14.47 -15.55 10.47
N ALA A 77 -13.20 -15.64 10.87
CA ALA A 77 -12.11 -14.90 10.24
C ALA A 77 -11.71 -15.52 8.88
N ASP A 78 -11.11 -14.70 8.03
CA ASP A 78 -10.61 -15.16 6.73
C ASP A 78 -9.23 -15.82 6.85
N ALA A 79 -8.42 -15.36 7.83
CA ALA A 79 -7.13 -15.95 8.16
C ALA A 79 -6.78 -15.71 9.64
N VAL A 80 -5.76 -16.41 10.13
CA VAL A 80 -5.18 -16.21 11.48
C VAL A 80 -3.67 -16.09 11.38
N LEU A 81 -3.10 -15.07 12.03
CA LEU A 81 -1.66 -15.01 12.28
C LEU A 81 -1.32 -16.07 13.33
N PHE A 82 -0.71 -17.17 12.88
CA PHE A 82 -0.30 -18.28 13.76
C PHE A 82 1.02 -17.90 14.43
N LEU A 83 0.90 -17.09 15.50
CA LEU A 83 1.99 -16.34 16.10
C LEU A 83 2.92 -17.24 16.93
N SER A 84 4.22 -16.92 16.91
CA SER A 84 5.20 -17.36 17.92
C SER A 84 6.01 -16.14 18.37
N LEU A 85 6.02 -15.87 19.68
CA LEU A 85 6.74 -14.72 20.26
C LEU A 85 8.23 -15.04 20.39
N LEU A 86 8.97 -14.90 19.27
CA LEU A 86 10.37 -15.33 19.18
C LEU A 86 11.36 -14.40 19.89
N SER A 87 10.98 -13.15 20.19
CA SER A 87 11.77 -12.25 21.04
C SER A 87 11.79 -12.71 22.51
N GLY A 88 10.82 -13.55 22.93
CA GLY A 88 10.72 -14.11 24.27
C GLY A 88 11.33 -15.50 24.40
N ARG A 89 11.27 -16.03 25.65
CA ARG A 89 11.66 -17.40 25.97
C ARG A 89 10.58 -18.12 26.79
N ASN A 90 9.37 -17.56 26.87
CA ASN A 90 8.24 -18.16 27.54
C ASN A 90 7.60 -19.22 26.63
N PRO A 91 7.65 -20.52 26.96
CA PRO A 91 7.12 -21.60 26.13
C PRO A 91 5.62 -21.45 25.84
N GLU A 92 4.85 -20.84 26.72
CA GLU A 92 3.42 -20.59 26.55
C GLU A 92 3.15 -19.81 25.24
N PHE A 93 3.97 -18.79 24.92
CA PHE A 93 3.81 -17.96 23.71
C PHE A 93 4.72 -18.39 22.55
N LEU A 94 5.63 -19.32 22.78
CA LEU A 94 6.45 -19.92 21.75
C LEU A 94 5.74 -21.07 21.04
N VAL A 95 5.02 -21.93 21.80
CA VAL A 95 4.43 -23.15 21.26
C VAL A 95 3.11 -23.58 21.92
N ASP A 96 2.85 -23.32 23.21
CA ASP A 96 1.69 -23.90 23.90
C ASP A 96 0.36 -23.33 23.40
N GLN A 97 0.30 -22.02 23.11
CA GLN A 97 -0.90 -21.38 22.53
C GLN A 97 -1.21 -21.94 21.13
N GLN A 98 -0.19 -22.24 20.34
CA GLN A 98 -0.33 -22.84 19.01
C GLN A 98 -0.88 -24.27 19.13
N VAL A 99 -0.37 -25.07 20.07
CA VAL A 99 -0.87 -26.43 20.33
C VAL A 99 -2.35 -26.42 20.75
N LYS A 100 -2.74 -25.48 21.64
CA LYS A 100 -4.13 -25.35 22.12
C LYS A 100 -5.11 -25.01 20.98
N SER A 101 -4.71 -24.19 19.99
CA SER A 101 -5.59 -23.74 18.91
C SER A 101 -5.50 -24.58 17.63
N ALA A 102 -4.45 -25.40 17.46
CA ALA A 102 -4.12 -26.07 16.19
C ALA A 102 -5.26 -26.91 15.61
N ARG A 103 -5.95 -27.72 16.45
CA ARG A 103 -7.04 -28.58 15.99
C ARG A 103 -8.22 -27.76 15.48
N ALA A 104 -8.66 -26.76 16.25
CA ALA A 104 -9.77 -25.89 15.87
C ALA A 104 -9.50 -25.14 14.57
N ILE A 105 -8.29 -24.61 14.41
CA ILE A 105 -7.85 -23.93 13.18
C ILE A 105 -7.90 -24.91 11.99
N ARG A 106 -7.35 -26.11 12.14
CA ARG A 106 -7.32 -27.10 11.06
C ARG A 106 -8.72 -27.57 10.62
N GLU A 107 -9.61 -27.77 11.58
CA GLU A 107 -10.98 -28.24 11.32
C GLU A 107 -11.87 -27.16 10.73
N SER A 108 -11.60 -25.87 11.01
CA SER A 108 -12.36 -24.74 10.47
C SER A 108 -12.05 -24.43 9.00
N GLY A 109 -10.88 -24.83 8.49
CA GLY A 109 -10.41 -24.44 7.15
C GLY A 109 -9.92 -23.00 7.03
N VAL A 110 -9.86 -22.22 8.12
CA VAL A 110 -9.29 -20.87 8.15
C VAL A 110 -7.81 -20.91 7.79
N GLU A 111 -7.35 -20.02 6.92
CA GLU A 111 -5.94 -19.93 6.54
C GLU A 111 -5.06 -19.61 7.76
N ALA A 112 -4.15 -20.52 8.13
CA ALA A 112 -3.17 -20.26 9.17
C ALA A 112 -1.87 -19.73 8.57
N ILE A 113 -1.44 -18.52 8.98
CA ILE A 113 -0.24 -17.87 8.47
C ILE A 113 0.86 -17.93 9.55
N PRO A 114 1.86 -18.82 9.41
CA PRO A 114 2.95 -18.96 10.39
C PRO A 114 3.73 -17.64 10.53
N THR A 115 3.57 -16.95 11.66
CA THR A 115 4.09 -15.59 11.86
C THR A 115 5.04 -15.55 13.05
N ALA A 116 6.23 -14.98 12.86
CA ALA A 116 7.13 -14.63 13.94
C ALA A 116 6.75 -13.27 14.52
N TYR A 117 6.51 -13.20 15.82
CA TYR A 117 6.25 -11.96 16.53
C TYR A 117 7.49 -11.54 17.29
N ILE A 118 8.04 -10.38 16.95
CA ILE A 118 9.30 -9.85 17.46
C ILE A 118 9.01 -8.54 18.18
N LEU A 119 8.98 -8.58 19.50
CA LEU A 119 8.76 -7.39 20.32
C LEU A 119 10.08 -6.63 20.50
N ILE A 120 10.08 -5.36 20.15
CA ILE A 120 11.20 -4.42 20.25
C ILE A 120 10.81 -3.31 21.21
N ASP A 121 11.73 -2.83 22.03
CA ASP A 121 11.43 -1.81 23.03
C ASP A 121 11.03 -0.48 22.38
N GLY A 122 9.77 -0.09 22.58
CA GLY A 122 9.17 1.17 22.15
C GLY A 122 9.11 2.25 23.24
N GLY A 123 9.86 2.07 24.34
CA GLY A 123 9.97 3.04 25.44
C GLY A 123 8.78 3.04 26.42
N VAL A 124 7.96 1.98 26.44
CA VAL A 124 6.84 1.81 27.36
C VAL A 124 6.62 0.33 27.72
N VAL A 125 6.13 0.07 28.94
CA VAL A 125 5.74 -1.29 29.33
C VAL A 125 4.38 -1.63 28.71
N THR A 126 4.37 -2.50 27.71
CA THR A 126 3.18 -2.89 26.96
C THR A 126 2.37 -3.99 27.64
N SER A 127 1.12 -4.18 27.20
CA SER A 127 0.28 -5.30 27.65
C SER A 127 0.91 -6.65 27.27
N THR A 128 1.49 -6.75 26.07
CA THR A 128 2.21 -7.94 25.61
C THR A 128 3.35 -8.31 26.54
N MET A 129 4.18 -7.34 26.97
CA MET A 129 5.27 -7.59 27.92
C MET A 129 4.75 -8.16 29.25
N ARG A 130 3.66 -7.58 29.76
CA ARG A 130 3.07 -8.01 31.05
C ARG A 130 2.46 -9.41 30.98
N VAL A 131 1.65 -9.66 29.93
CA VAL A 131 0.93 -10.93 29.75
C VAL A 131 1.91 -12.06 29.42
N SER A 132 2.87 -11.83 28.53
CA SER A 132 3.84 -12.85 28.11
C SER A 132 5.05 -12.98 29.05
N GLN A 133 5.22 -12.07 30.00
CA GLN A 133 6.41 -11.97 30.85
C GLN A 133 7.71 -11.92 30.03
N THR A 134 7.64 -11.27 28.87
CA THR A 134 8.74 -11.17 27.92
C THR A 134 9.35 -9.78 27.95
N GLN A 135 10.67 -9.70 28.04
CA GLN A 135 11.40 -8.46 27.80
C GLN A 135 11.53 -8.25 26.30
N PRO A 136 11.28 -7.03 25.79
CA PRO A 136 11.49 -6.71 24.39
C PRO A 136 12.98 -6.71 24.04
N LEU A 137 13.31 -6.85 22.76
CA LEU A 137 14.68 -6.68 22.28
C LEU A 137 15.09 -5.20 22.32
N ASP A 138 16.34 -4.95 22.68
CA ASP A 138 16.91 -3.61 22.67
C ASP A 138 17.01 -3.10 21.22
N PRO A 139 16.39 -1.95 20.87
CA PRO A 139 16.46 -1.38 19.52
C PRO A 139 17.89 -1.00 19.08
N LYS A 140 18.84 -0.90 20.02
CA LYS A 140 20.26 -0.65 19.70
C LYS A 140 20.99 -1.93 19.30
N ASP A 141 20.51 -3.10 19.69
CA ASP A 141 21.07 -4.40 19.30
C ASP A 141 20.42 -4.91 18.02
N ILE A 142 20.65 -4.18 16.92
CA ILE A 142 20.13 -4.53 15.59
C ILE A 142 20.58 -5.94 15.19
N LYS A 143 21.79 -6.36 15.56
CA LYS A 143 22.30 -7.69 15.23
C LYS A 143 21.41 -8.77 15.82
N THR A 144 21.08 -8.74 17.11
CA THR A 144 20.20 -9.73 17.74
C THR A 144 18.80 -9.73 17.13
N ILE A 145 18.27 -8.54 16.75
CA ILE A 145 16.98 -8.44 16.09
C ILE A 145 17.02 -9.16 14.73
N VAL A 146 18.04 -8.89 13.91
CA VAL A 146 18.23 -9.50 12.59
C VAL A 146 18.44 -11.02 12.72
N ASP A 147 19.32 -11.47 13.62
CA ASP A 147 19.56 -12.90 13.86
C ASP A 147 18.29 -13.64 14.28
N THR A 148 17.42 -12.98 15.09
CA THR A 148 16.12 -13.53 15.48
C THR A 148 15.18 -13.66 14.28
N CYS A 149 15.18 -12.69 13.37
CA CYS A 149 14.36 -12.72 12.16
C CYS A 149 14.86 -13.79 11.15
N ILE A 150 16.17 -13.95 11.00
CA ILE A 150 16.76 -15.02 10.19
C ILE A 150 16.36 -16.40 10.76
N ALA A 151 16.46 -16.57 12.09
CA ALA A 151 16.04 -17.80 12.74
C ALA A 151 14.54 -18.09 12.51
N ALA A 152 13.68 -17.05 12.54
CA ALA A 152 12.26 -17.16 12.23
C ALA A 152 12.02 -17.71 10.82
N GLU A 153 12.71 -17.18 9.82
CA GLU A 153 12.60 -17.65 8.43
C GLU A 153 13.08 -19.09 8.28
N LEU A 154 14.23 -19.44 8.87
CA LEU A 154 14.75 -20.82 8.88
C LEU A 154 13.81 -21.81 9.60
N MET A 155 13.03 -21.35 10.59
CA MET A 155 11.98 -22.12 11.24
C MET A 155 10.70 -22.25 10.40
N GLY A 156 10.67 -21.72 9.16
CA GLY A 156 9.55 -21.81 8.23
C GLY A 156 8.44 -20.78 8.45
N LYS A 157 8.69 -19.70 9.20
CA LYS A 157 7.73 -18.61 9.30
C LYS A 157 7.54 -17.94 7.94
N LYS A 158 6.30 -17.56 7.65
CA LYS A 158 5.91 -16.95 6.36
C LYS A 158 5.75 -15.43 6.45
N LEU A 159 5.67 -14.90 7.69
CA LEU A 159 5.63 -13.48 8.01
C LEU A 159 6.50 -13.21 9.22
N ILE A 160 7.07 -12.02 9.27
CA ILE A 160 7.75 -11.48 10.46
C ILE A 160 7.03 -10.19 10.86
N TYR A 161 6.59 -10.12 12.11
CA TYR A 161 5.96 -8.94 12.68
C TYR A 161 6.93 -8.27 13.65
N LEU A 162 7.46 -7.10 13.27
CA LEU A 162 8.27 -6.23 14.12
C LEU A 162 7.32 -5.27 14.87
N GLU A 163 7.23 -5.41 16.17
CA GLU A 163 6.26 -4.72 17.01
C GLU A 163 6.95 -3.88 18.10
N ALA A 164 6.70 -2.56 18.10
CA ALA A 164 7.17 -1.71 19.20
C ALA A 164 6.25 -1.72 20.44
N GLY A 165 5.06 -2.32 20.29
CA GLY A 165 4.05 -2.44 21.34
C GLY A 165 2.95 -1.40 21.27
N SER A 166 1.76 -1.82 21.75
CA SER A 166 0.61 -0.93 21.86
C SER A 166 0.93 0.25 22.76
N GLY A 167 0.67 1.47 22.27
CA GLY A 167 0.98 2.70 22.99
C GLY A 167 2.45 3.12 22.98
N ALA A 168 3.31 2.45 22.19
CA ALA A 168 4.73 2.78 22.08
C ALA A 168 4.94 4.26 21.78
N LYS A 169 5.94 4.85 22.44
CA LYS A 169 6.34 6.25 22.20
C LYS A 169 7.23 6.36 20.96
N ILE A 170 8.01 5.31 20.69
CA ILE A 170 8.98 5.24 19.61
C ILE A 170 8.60 4.04 18.74
N PRO A 171 8.26 4.23 17.46
CA PRO A 171 8.01 3.12 16.53
C PRO A 171 9.33 2.40 16.21
N VAL A 172 9.23 1.22 15.62
CA VAL A 172 10.39 0.50 15.07
C VAL A 172 11.11 1.39 14.07
N SER A 173 12.41 1.59 14.27
CA SER A 173 13.19 2.52 13.44
C SER A 173 13.36 2.00 12.01
N ALA A 174 13.49 2.92 11.07
CA ALA A 174 13.76 2.61 9.67
C ALA A 174 15.06 1.81 9.47
N ASP A 175 16.05 2.01 10.34
CA ASP A 175 17.33 1.28 10.27
C ASP A 175 17.15 -0.20 10.62
N ILE A 176 16.34 -0.51 11.64
CA ILE A 176 15.98 -1.89 12.01
C ILE A 176 15.21 -2.53 10.86
N ILE A 177 14.20 -1.85 10.31
CA ILE A 177 13.37 -2.39 9.22
C ILE A 177 14.25 -2.70 7.99
N ARG A 178 15.13 -1.77 7.58
CA ARG A 178 16.07 -1.98 6.46
C ARG A 178 17.01 -3.15 6.70
N ALA A 179 17.59 -3.23 7.91
CA ALA A 179 18.52 -4.30 8.25
C ALA A 179 17.84 -5.68 8.22
N VAL A 180 16.62 -5.79 8.76
CA VAL A 180 15.83 -7.04 8.70
C VAL A 180 15.44 -7.35 7.26
N LYS A 181 14.93 -6.36 6.50
CA LYS A 181 14.52 -6.57 5.10
C LYS A 181 15.65 -7.02 4.19
N ALA A 182 16.86 -6.56 4.43
CA ALA A 182 18.05 -6.99 3.70
C ALA A 182 18.48 -8.44 4.04
N ALA A 183 18.06 -8.98 5.19
CA ALA A 183 18.48 -10.27 5.71
C ALA A 183 17.48 -11.41 5.50
N VAL A 184 16.19 -11.09 5.25
CA VAL A 184 15.12 -12.09 5.08
C VAL A 184 14.32 -11.86 3.81
N SER A 185 13.75 -12.95 3.25
CA SER A 185 12.94 -12.90 2.03
C SER A 185 11.43 -12.80 2.31
N VAL A 186 11.00 -13.18 3.50
CA VAL A 186 9.57 -13.16 3.88
C VAL A 186 9.06 -11.73 4.09
N PRO A 187 7.76 -11.48 3.86
CA PRO A 187 7.18 -10.16 4.08
C PRO A 187 7.26 -9.71 5.54
N LEU A 188 7.44 -8.38 5.72
CA LEU A 188 7.53 -7.74 7.02
C LEU A 188 6.23 -7.00 7.36
N ILE A 189 5.72 -7.25 8.56
CA ILE A 189 4.70 -6.44 9.22
C ILE A 189 5.41 -5.54 10.23
N VAL A 190 5.03 -4.27 10.29
CA VAL A 190 5.57 -3.30 11.25
C VAL A 190 4.41 -2.64 11.99
N GLY A 191 4.45 -2.65 13.32
CA GLY A 191 3.42 -2.05 14.16
C GLY A 191 3.96 -1.43 15.45
N GLY A 192 3.04 -0.77 16.15
CA GLY A 192 3.34 -0.07 17.40
C GLY A 192 3.90 1.34 17.22
N GLY A 193 3.23 2.33 17.81
CA GLY A 193 3.68 3.72 17.82
C GLY A 193 3.54 4.50 16.51
N ILE A 194 2.96 3.92 15.46
CA ILE A 194 2.73 4.60 14.18
C ILE A 194 1.46 5.45 14.29
N ARG A 195 1.63 6.78 14.37
CA ARG A 195 0.54 7.74 14.61
C ARG A 195 0.41 8.80 13.52
N THR A 196 1.32 8.82 12.55
CA THR A 196 1.29 9.82 11.47
C THR A 196 1.55 9.15 10.11
N PRO A 197 1.01 9.72 9.02
CA PRO A 197 1.31 9.26 7.67
C PRO A 197 2.80 9.24 7.33
N GLU A 198 3.57 10.19 7.87
CA GLU A 198 5.02 10.27 7.66
C GLU A 198 5.74 9.07 8.29
N ALA A 199 5.35 8.68 9.53
CA ALA A 199 5.90 7.49 10.20
C ALA A 199 5.53 6.21 9.45
N MET A 200 4.30 6.11 8.93
CA MET A 200 3.86 5.01 8.09
C MET A 200 4.68 4.92 6.81
N ASN A 201 4.83 6.03 6.09
CA ASN A 201 5.61 6.07 4.86
C ASN A 201 7.09 5.72 5.11
N ALA A 202 7.68 6.23 6.18
CA ALA A 202 9.06 5.88 6.57
C ALA A 202 9.24 4.37 6.81
N ALA A 203 8.24 3.68 7.38
CA ALA A 203 8.27 2.24 7.56
C ALA A 203 8.18 1.50 6.21
N PHE A 204 7.31 1.94 5.29
CA PHE A 204 7.23 1.39 3.95
C PHE A 204 8.52 1.61 3.14
N ASP A 205 9.07 2.82 3.16
CA ASP A 205 10.31 3.16 2.47
C ASP A 205 11.52 2.39 3.01
N ALA A 206 11.45 1.95 4.27
CA ALA A 206 12.44 1.08 4.89
C ALA A 206 12.25 -0.40 4.53
N GLY A 207 11.14 -0.81 3.90
CA GLY A 207 10.91 -2.16 3.41
C GLY A 207 9.80 -2.95 4.11
N ALA A 208 8.95 -2.30 4.92
CA ALA A 208 7.75 -2.93 5.46
C ALA A 208 6.76 -3.24 4.32
N ASN A 209 6.16 -4.43 4.33
CA ASN A 209 5.11 -4.82 3.39
C ASN A 209 3.71 -4.53 3.94
N ILE A 210 3.56 -4.58 5.26
CA ILE A 210 2.32 -4.26 5.96
C ILE A 210 2.65 -3.33 7.11
N VAL A 211 1.95 -2.22 7.23
CA VAL A 211 2.01 -1.33 8.39
C VAL A 211 0.71 -1.44 9.17
N VAL A 212 0.83 -1.70 10.47
CA VAL A 212 -0.31 -1.82 11.37
C VAL A 212 -0.55 -0.51 12.09
N ILE A 213 -1.74 0.01 11.91
CA ILE A 213 -2.27 1.15 12.65
C ILE A 213 -3.36 0.66 13.59
N GLY A 214 -3.35 1.10 14.83
CA GLY A 214 -4.23 0.52 15.87
C GLY A 214 -4.73 1.56 16.86
N ASN A 215 -4.47 1.39 18.13
CA ASN A 215 -5.08 2.06 19.29
C ASN A 215 -5.30 3.58 19.19
N HIS A 216 -4.48 4.29 18.43
CA HIS A 216 -4.69 5.74 18.23
C HIS A 216 -6.06 6.02 17.59
N PHE A 217 -6.52 5.13 16.72
CA PHE A 217 -7.79 5.29 15.98
C PHE A 217 -8.99 4.71 16.73
N GLU A 218 -8.77 3.95 17.81
CA GLU A 218 -9.83 3.58 18.76
C GLU A 218 -10.32 4.83 19.49
N ASP A 219 -9.40 5.76 19.83
CA ASP A 219 -9.68 7.02 20.51
C ASP A 219 -9.99 8.17 19.53
N HIS A 220 -9.45 8.12 18.29
CA HIS A 220 -9.53 9.16 17.26
C HIS A 220 -9.89 8.58 15.89
N PRO A 221 -11.08 7.99 15.72
CA PRO A 221 -11.46 7.32 14.47
C PRO A 221 -11.49 8.27 13.25
N GLU A 222 -11.75 9.57 13.47
CA GLU A 222 -11.74 10.59 12.42
C GLU A 222 -10.36 10.79 11.76
N GLU A 223 -9.29 10.45 12.47
CA GLU A 223 -7.93 10.56 11.92
C GLU A 223 -7.56 9.43 10.96
N LEU A 224 -8.34 8.33 10.91
CA LEU A 224 -8.09 7.24 9.97
C LEU A 224 -8.07 7.71 8.51
N ASN A 225 -8.88 8.72 8.19
CA ASN A 225 -8.92 9.33 6.86
C ASN A 225 -7.55 9.82 6.37
N ARG A 226 -6.68 10.28 7.28
CA ARG A 226 -5.34 10.76 6.93
C ARG A 226 -4.42 9.65 6.45
N PHE A 227 -4.63 8.41 6.91
CA PHE A 227 -3.80 7.26 6.57
C PHE A 227 -4.23 6.57 5.27
N THR A 228 -5.53 6.54 5.01
CA THR A 228 -6.10 5.83 3.87
C THR A 228 -6.20 6.67 2.60
N ILE A 229 -6.29 8.00 2.72
CA ILE A 229 -6.19 8.92 1.58
C ILE A 229 -4.82 8.77 0.87
N HIS A 230 -3.76 8.43 1.62
CA HIS A 230 -2.44 8.18 1.05
C HIS A 230 -2.30 6.81 0.35
N ASN A 231 -3.21 5.86 0.57
CA ASN A 231 -3.23 4.59 -0.16
C ASN A 231 -3.85 4.73 -1.57
N SER A 232 -4.62 5.81 -1.81
CA SER A 232 -5.08 6.21 -3.15
C SER A 232 -4.10 7.15 -3.86
N GLN A 233 -3.09 7.66 -3.16
CA GLN A 233 -1.93 8.31 -3.78
C GLN A 233 -0.88 7.22 -3.99
N PHE A 234 -0.72 6.80 -5.25
CA PHE A 234 0.52 6.17 -5.70
C PHE A 234 1.67 6.93 -5.03
N THR A 235 2.53 6.22 -4.30
CA THR A 235 3.69 6.84 -3.67
C THR A 235 4.53 7.52 -4.76
N ASN A 236 5.34 8.51 -4.42
CA ASN A 236 6.28 9.09 -5.37
C ASN A 236 7.09 7.99 -6.10
N SER A 237 7.34 6.85 -5.45
CA SER A 237 8.03 5.71 -6.06
C SER A 237 7.21 5.00 -7.15
N ASP A 238 5.89 4.85 -6.98
CA ASP A 238 5.04 4.23 -8.02
C ASP A 238 4.77 5.21 -9.16
N ASP A 239 4.56 6.48 -8.86
CA ASP A 239 4.45 7.53 -9.86
C ASP A 239 5.76 7.68 -10.64
N GLU A 240 6.90 7.66 -9.96
CA GLU A 240 8.20 7.65 -10.62
C GLU A 240 8.41 6.39 -11.45
N ARG A 241 8.04 5.22 -10.94
CA ARG A 241 8.14 3.96 -11.67
C ARG A 241 7.35 4.01 -12.97
N PHE A 242 6.09 4.41 -12.93
CA PHE A 242 5.26 4.49 -14.14
C PHE A 242 5.67 5.64 -15.04
N MET A 243 6.14 6.76 -14.48
CA MET A 243 6.70 7.86 -15.27
C MET A 243 8.00 7.44 -15.98
N ARG A 244 8.87 6.63 -15.35
CA ARG A 244 10.05 6.06 -16.04
C ARG A 244 9.64 5.15 -17.21
N ILE A 245 8.52 4.43 -17.10
CA ILE A 245 8.00 3.63 -18.21
C ILE A 245 7.43 4.57 -19.30
N ALA A 246 6.75 5.66 -18.94
CA ALA A 246 6.33 6.68 -19.90
C ALA A 246 7.53 7.35 -20.57
N LEU A 247 8.63 7.61 -19.85
CA LEU A 247 9.90 8.08 -20.43
C LEU A 247 10.50 7.07 -21.41
N SER A 248 10.40 5.77 -21.13
CA SER A 248 10.81 4.73 -22.10
C SER A 248 9.98 4.75 -23.38
N GLU A 249 8.68 5.04 -23.29
CA GLU A 249 7.85 5.27 -24.50
C GLU A 249 8.26 6.55 -25.22
N ALA A 250 8.57 7.64 -24.50
CA ALA A 250 9.08 8.87 -25.10
C ALA A 250 10.41 8.67 -25.85
N GLN A 251 11.29 7.78 -25.36
CA GLN A 251 12.53 7.42 -26.05
C GLN A 251 12.27 6.69 -27.38
N LYS A 252 11.19 5.92 -27.50
CA LYS A 252 10.79 5.29 -28.77
C LYS A 252 10.36 6.36 -29.78
N ALA A 253 9.58 7.37 -29.34
CA ALA A 253 9.25 8.52 -30.19
C ALA A 253 10.52 9.22 -30.66
N LEU A 254 11.48 9.50 -29.75
CA LEU A 254 12.75 10.13 -30.10
C LEU A 254 13.53 9.33 -31.14
N ALA A 255 13.56 7.99 -31.03
CA ALA A 255 14.23 7.11 -31.97
C ALA A 255 13.58 7.11 -33.36
N ALA A 256 12.28 7.41 -33.44
CA ALA A 256 11.51 7.58 -34.68
C ALA A 256 11.51 9.02 -35.21
N ASP A 257 12.34 9.93 -34.68
CA ASP A 257 12.41 11.35 -35.00
C ASP A 257 11.10 12.12 -34.71
N GLU A 258 10.26 11.58 -33.84
CA GLU A 258 9.04 12.15 -33.31
C GLU A 258 9.29 13.02 -32.07
N ILE A 259 8.39 13.94 -31.75
CA ILE A 259 8.46 14.69 -30.48
C ILE A 259 8.44 13.67 -29.32
N PRO A 260 9.45 13.67 -28.42
CA PRO A 260 9.63 12.62 -27.44
C PRO A 260 8.64 12.75 -26.26
N ILE A 261 7.38 12.39 -26.52
CA ILE A 261 6.32 12.30 -25.54
C ILE A 261 5.88 10.86 -25.45
N GLY A 262 5.80 10.33 -24.21
CA GLY A 262 5.34 8.99 -23.93
C GLY A 262 4.25 8.99 -22.86
N CYS A 263 3.36 8.03 -22.98
CA CYS A 263 2.21 7.89 -22.10
C CYS A 263 1.98 6.41 -21.73
N VAL A 264 1.61 6.16 -20.47
CA VAL A 264 1.11 4.85 -20.04
C VAL A 264 -0.16 5.01 -19.21
N ILE A 265 -1.08 4.06 -19.34
CA ILE A 265 -2.30 4.00 -18.56
C ILE A 265 -2.26 2.76 -17.68
N VAL A 266 -2.55 2.94 -16.40
CA VAL A 266 -2.43 1.93 -15.35
C VAL A 266 -3.77 1.75 -14.66
N SER A 267 -4.20 0.51 -14.48
CA SER A 267 -5.32 0.13 -13.64
C SER A 267 -4.87 -1.05 -12.77
N ASP A 268 -5.23 -1.06 -11.49
CA ASP A 268 -4.86 -2.10 -10.53
C ASP A 268 -3.35 -2.43 -10.54
N ASN A 269 -2.51 -1.38 -10.59
CA ASN A 269 -1.05 -1.48 -10.66
C ASN A 269 -0.50 -2.21 -11.91
N GLN A 270 -1.35 -2.46 -12.91
CA GLN A 270 -0.98 -3.07 -14.20
C GLN A 270 -1.09 -2.06 -15.33
N ILE A 271 -0.13 -2.09 -16.24
CA ILE A 271 -0.18 -1.25 -17.44
C ILE A 271 -1.17 -1.87 -18.42
N ILE A 272 -2.27 -1.15 -18.69
CA ILE A 272 -3.32 -1.55 -19.62
C ILE A 272 -3.22 -0.86 -20.98
N GLY A 273 -2.43 0.22 -21.08
CA GLY A 273 -2.20 0.93 -22.34
C GLY A 273 -0.84 1.62 -22.36
N ARG A 274 -0.20 1.67 -23.52
CA ARG A 274 1.05 2.38 -23.79
C ARG A 274 0.90 3.17 -25.07
N GLY A 275 1.53 4.32 -25.14
CA GLY A 275 1.58 5.15 -26.33
C GLY A 275 2.77 6.09 -26.33
N HIS A 276 3.20 6.45 -27.51
CA HIS A 276 4.17 7.50 -27.73
C HIS A 276 3.73 8.33 -28.94
N ASN A 277 4.29 9.51 -29.11
CA ASN A 277 3.94 10.36 -30.23
C ASN A 277 4.26 9.68 -31.56
N LEU A 278 3.33 9.74 -32.51
CA LEU A 278 3.43 9.13 -33.83
C LEU A 278 2.87 10.08 -34.92
N THR A 279 2.89 11.39 -34.66
CA THR A 279 2.25 12.37 -35.55
C THR A 279 2.87 12.41 -36.94
N GLU A 280 4.18 12.33 -37.06
CA GLU A 280 4.89 12.28 -38.33
C GLU A 280 4.79 10.90 -39.00
N THR A 281 4.97 9.84 -38.21
CA THR A 281 4.94 8.44 -38.71
C THR A 281 3.58 8.06 -39.29
N LEU A 282 2.48 8.52 -38.69
CA LEU A 282 1.10 8.22 -39.14
C LEU A 282 0.50 9.30 -40.00
N GLU A 283 1.21 10.40 -40.22
CA GLU A 283 0.69 11.62 -40.92
C GLU A 283 -0.66 12.09 -40.31
N ASP A 284 -0.77 11.94 -38.95
CA ASP A 284 -1.98 12.23 -38.18
C ASP A 284 -1.68 13.17 -37.02
N VAL A 285 -2.17 14.40 -37.10
CA VAL A 285 -1.98 15.44 -36.06
C VAL A 285 -2.60 15.07 -34.72
N THR A 286 -3.44 14.05 -34.67
CA THR A 286 -4.06 13.55 -33.41
C THR A 286 -3.32 12.38 -32.80
N ALA A 287 -2.32 11.82 -33.45
CA ALA A 287 -1.58 10.65 -32.99
C ALA A 287 -0.62 10.95 -31.81
N HIS A 288 -1.09 11.70 -30.84
CA HIS A 288 -0.37 12.00 -29.61
C HIS A 288 -0.24 10.77 -28.70
N ALA A 289 0.76 10.75 -27.85
CA ALA A 289 1.04 9.65 -26.92
C ALA A 289 -0.19 9.24 -26.08
N GLU A 290 -0.94 10.22 -25.58
CA GLU A 290 -2.13 10.01 -24.76
C GLU A 290 -3.25 9.34 -25.56
N ILE A 291 -3.47 9.75 -26.82
CA ILE A 291 -4.49 9.17 -27.70
C ILE A 291 -4.15 7.70 -27.98
N GLN A 292 -2.90 7.41 -28.30
CA GLN A 292 -2.42 6.04 -28.52
C GLN A 292 -2.63 5.17 -27.27
N ALA A 293 -2.25 5.68 -26.09
CA ALA A 293 -2.39 4.97 -24.83
C ALA A 293 -3.87 4.73 -24.45
N ILE A 294 -4.77 5.71 -24.65
CA ILE A 294 -6.22 5.58 -24.42
C ILE A 294 -6.81 4.51 -25.32
N THR A 295 -6.46 4.50 -26.60
CA THR A 295 -6.94 3.51 -27.57
C THR A 295 -6.50 2.10 -27.16
N ALA A 296 -5.22 1.93 -26.79
CA ALA A 296 -4.68 0.65 -26.34
C ALA A 296 -5.35 0.17 -25.04
N ALA A 297 -5.54 1.07 -24.06
CA ALA A 297 -6.19 0.76 -22.79
C ALA A 297 -7.67 0.36 -22.96
N ALA A 298 -8.40 1.09 -23.81
CA ALA A 298 -9.80 0.78 -24.12
C ALA A 298 -9.94 -0.61 -24.77
N GLN A 299 -9.01 -0.96 -25.66
CA GLN A 299 -8.97 -2.29 -26.29
C GLN A 299 -8.66 -3.39 -25.24
N THR A 300 -7.69 -3.16 -24.35
CA THR A 300 -7.30 -4.11 -23.30
C THR A 300 -8.45 -4.39 -22.33
N LEU A 301 -9.20 -3.35 -21.93
CA LEU A 301 -10.35 -3.49 -21.02
C LEU A 301 -11.65 -3.90 -21.70
N GLY A 302 -11.71 -3.88 -23.04
CA GLY A 302 -12.94 -4.13 -23.81
C GLY A 302 -14.01 -3.05 -23.57
N GLY A 303 -13.64 -1.82 -23.19
CA GLY A 303 -14.57 -0.75 -22.84
C GLY A 303 -14.00 0.64 -23.07
N LYS A 304 -14.87 1.62 -23.39
CA LYS A 304 -14.49 3.00 -23.70
C LYS A 304 -14.22 3.89 -22.47
N TYR A 305 -14.66 3.50 -21.30
CA TYR A 305 -14.49 4.25 -20.06
C TYR A 305 -13.38 3.63 -19.20
N LEU A 306 -12.42 4.46 -18.81
CA LEU A 306 -11.23 4.09 -18.05
C LEU A 306 -11.30 4.68 -16.63
N SER A 307 -12.48 4.58 -16.01
CA SER A 307 -12.82 5.30 -14.79
C SER A 307 -11.99 4.91 -13.56
N ASP A 308 -11.35 3.74 -13.57
CA ASP A 308 -10.49 3.26 -12.47
C ASP A 308 -8.99 3.28 -12.83
N ALA A 309 -8.66 4.03 -13.91
CA ALA A 309 -7.29 4.11 -14.40
C ALA A 309 -6.60 5.42 -14.01
N THR A 310 -5.26 5.37 -13.97
CA THR A 310 -4.35 6.52 -13.88
C THR A 310 -3.58 6.64 -15.19
N LEU A 311 -3.51 7.84 -15.72
CA LEU A 311 -2.70 8.18 -16.89
C LEU A 311 -1.40 8.86 -16.44
N TYR A 312 -0.27 8.36 -16.94
CA TYR A 312 1.05 8.95 -16.77
C TYR A 312 1.57 9.42 -18.12
N VAL A 313 1.97 10.68 -18.22
CA VAL A 313 2.49 11.28 -19.46
C VAL A 313 3.69 12.17 -19.16
N THR A 314 4.70 12.12 -20.00
CA THR A 314 5.97 12.84 -19.77
C THR A 314 5.84 14.35 -19.86
N VAL A 315 4.83 14.87 -20.58
CA VAL A 315 4.56 16.30 -20.74
C VAL A 315 3.10 16.58 -20.45
N GLU A 316 2.81 17.75 -19.90
CA GLU A 316 1.45 18.22 -19.63
C GLU A 316 0.54 18.04 -20.85
N PRO A 317 -0.62 17.37 -20.74
CA PRO A 317 -1.53 17.14 -21.84
C PRO A 317 -1.97 18.44 -22.53
N CYS A 318 -1.98 18.44 -23.84
CA CYS A 318 -2.55 19.56 -24.61
C CYS A 318 -4.08 19.56 -24.52
N THR A 319 -4.73 20.62 -25.01
CA THR A 319 -6.20 20.77 -25.00
C THR A 319 -6.94 19.59 -25.65
N MET A 320 -6.43 19.06 -26.76
CA MET A 320 -7.03 17.90 -27.44
C MET A 320 -6.98 16.66 -26.58
N CYS A 321 -5.80 16.34 -26.04
CA CYS A 321 -5.61 15.17 -25.19
C CYS A 321 -6.38 15.30 -23.88
N ALA A 322 -6.43 16.50 -23.29
CA ALA A 322 -7.21 16.74 -22.07
C ALA A 322 -8.71 16.47 -22.31
N GLY A 323 -9.23 16.85 -23.47
CA GLY A 323 -10.60 16.51 -23.87
C GLY A 323 -10.81 14.99 -23.99
N ALA A 324 -9.89 14.28 -24.65
CA ALA A 324 -9.95 12.82 -24.78
C ALA A 324 -9.88 12.11 -23.42
N ILE A 325 -8.98 12.54 -22.52
CA ILE A 325 -8.85 12.04 -21.14
C ILE A 325 -10.17 12.24 -20.38
N GLY A 326 -10.78 13.41 -20.51
CA GLY A 326 -12.09 13.71 -19.90
C GLY A 326 -13.21 12.81 -20.43
N TRP A 327 -13.28 12.55 -21.72
CA TRP A 327 -14.27 11.64 -22.33
C TRP A 327 -14.03 10.18 -21.95
N ALA A 328 -12.77 9.77 -21.79
CA ALA A 328 -12.42 8.43 -21.29
C ALA A 328 -12.71 8.27 -19.78
N GLN A 329 -13.08 9.34 -19.08
CA GLN A 329 -13.40 9.37 -17.65
C GLN A 329 -12.25 8.91 -16.73
N ILE A 330 -11.00 9.15 -17.13
CA ILE A 330 -9.83 8.81 -16.32
C ILE A 330 -9.83 9.61 -15.02
N LYS A 331 -9.68 8.95 -13.87
CA LYS A 331 -9.79 9.59 -12.54
C LYS A 331 -8.53 10.31 -12.09
N ARG A 332 -7.36 9.88 -12.55
CA ARG A 332 -6.09 10.45 -12.12
C ARG A 332 -5.16 10.69 -13.31
N ILE A 333 -4.60 11.88 -13.35
CA ILE A 333 -3.65 12.30 -14.38
C ILE A 333 -2.34 12.69 -13.68
N VAL A 334 -1.23 12.10 -14.11
CA VAL A 334 0.11 12.37 -13.62
C VAL A 334 0.97 12.81 -14.79
N TYR A 335 1.59 13.98 -14.69
CA TYR A 335 2.48 14.43 -15.73
C TYR A 335 3.84 14.91 -15.21
N GLY A 336 4.86 14.83 -16.06
CA GLY A 336 6.22 15.23 -15.76
C GLY A 336 6.41 16.73 -15.98
N ALA A 337 6.84 17.15 -17.17
CA ALA A 337 7.14 18.54 -17.48
C ALA A 337 5.89 19.37 -17.80
N PRO A 338 5.72 20.58 -17.25
CA PRO A 338 4.65 21.48 -17.63
C PRO A 338 4.86 22.05 -19.05
N ASP A 339 3.75 22.32 -19.77
CA ASP A 339 3.74 22.99 -21.07
C ASP A 339 3.04 24.35 -20.99
N SER A 340 3.81 25.40 -20.82
CA SER A 340 3.30 26.78 -20.76
C SER A 340 2.67 27.29 -22.06
N LYS A 341 2.89 26.59 -23.21
CA LYS A 341 2.43 27.03 -24.53
C LYS A 341 1.11 26.39 -24.94
N ARG A 342 0.87 25.13 -24.60
CA ARG A 342 -0.30 24.34 -25.04
C ARG A 342 -0.93 23.50 -23.96
N GLY A 343 -0.40 23.52 -22.72
CA GLY A 343 -0.86 22.73 -21.59
C GLY A 343 -2.30 23.03 -21.20
N PHE A 344 -3.02 22.00 -20.76
CA PHE A 344 -4.43 22.11 -20.39
C PHE A 344 -4.68 23.10 -19.25
N ALA A 345 -3.75 23.24 -18.31
CA ALA A 345 -3.93 24.12 -17.16
C ALA A 345 -4.19 25.58 -17.56
N THR A 346 -3.59 26.01 -18.68
CA THR A 346 -3.78 27.37 -19.23
C THR A 346 -4.98 27.46 -20.16
N PHE A 347 -5.16 26.46 -21.05
CA PHE A 347 -6.08 26.60 -22.19
C PHE A 347 -7.38 25.80 -22.04
N ALA A 348 -7.42 24.79 -21.16
CA ALA A 348 -8.60 23.94 -20.97
C ALA A 348 -8.72 23.43 -19.51
N PRO A 349 -8.71 24.31 -18.49
CA PRO A 349 -8.62 23.89 -17.07
C PRO A 349 -9.82 23.09 -16.57
N ARG A 350 -10.89 22.98 -17.39
CA ARG A 350 -12.10 22.21 -17.07
C ARG A 350 -12.33 21.03 -18.02
N ALA A 351 -11.32 20.63 -18.80
CA ALA A 351 -11.45 19.55 -19.78
C ALA A 351 -11.61 18.17 -19.12
N PHE A 352 -11.04 17.98 -17.94
CA PHE A 352 -11.12 16.71 -17.23
C PHE A 352 -12.47 16.49 -16.53
N HIS A 353 -12.76 15.24 -16.22
CA HIS A 353 -13.93 14.91 -15.41
C HIS A 353 -13.87 15.65 -14.06
N PRO A 354 -15.00 16.19 -13.53
CA PRO A 354 -15.00 16.98 -12.27
C PRO A 354 -14.42 16.28 -11.05
N LYS A 355 -14.37 14.94 -11.05
CA LYS A 355 -13.78 14.14 -9.98
C LYS A 355 -12.34 13.70 -10.27
N ALA A 356 -11.75 14.14 -11.36
CA ALA A 356 -10.38 13.79 -11.70
C ALA A 356 -9.38 14.58 -10.85
N THR A 357 -8.30 13.92 -10.46
CA THR A 357 -7.18 14.52 -9.73
C THR A 357 -5.96 14.63 -10.63
N VAL A 358 -5.15 15.67 -10.42
CA VAL A 358 -3.95 15.93 -11.22
C VAL A 358 -2.74 16.03 -10.31
N THR A 359 -1.67 15.30 -10.65
CA THR A 359 -0.35 15.37 -10.01
C THR A 359 0.65 15.85 -11.07
N ALA A 360 1.35 16.95 -10.80
CA ALA A 360 2.35 17.53 -11.70
C ALA A 360 3.76 17.31 -11.17
N GLY A 361 4.76 17.35 -12.07
CA GLY A 361 6.17 17.47 -11.68
C GLY A 361 6.85 16.14 -11.34
N VAL A 362 6.25 15.00 -11.67
CA VAL A 362 6.88 13.69 -11.43
C VAL A 362 7.99 13.45 -12.45
N LEU A 363 9.25 13.33 -11.99
CA LEU A 363 10.45 13.29 -12.83
C LEU A 363 10.52 14.46 -13.84
N GLU A 364 10.12 15.66 -13.39
CA GLU A 364 10.02 16.84 -14.24
C GLU A 364 11.32 17.15 -14.96
N ALA A 365 12.46 17.02 -14.27
CA ALA A 365 13.77 17.36 -14.83
C ALA A 365 14.10 16.44 -16.02
N GLU A 366 13.96 15.14 -15.87
CA GLU A 366 14.22 14.13 -16.90
C GLU A 366 13.26 14.29 -18.09
N CYS A 367 11.97 14.53 -17.82
CA CYS A 367 10.97 14.76 -18.85
C CYS A 367 11.27 16.04 -19.66
N ARG A 368 11.67 17.11 -18.99
CA ARG A 368 12.01 18.39 -19.59
C ARG A 368 13.28 18.29 -20.44
N GLU A 369 14.31 17.61 -19.94
CA GLU A 369 15.58 17.45 -20.61
C GLU A 369 15.40 16.77 -21.97
N LEU A 370 14.64 15.66 -22.02
CA LEU A 370 14.37 14.90 -23.23
C LEU A 370 13.74 15.76 -24.35
N ILE A 371 12.75 16.57 -23.97
CA ILE A 371 12.10 17.52 -24.90
C ILE A 371 13.07 18.62 -25.38
N GLN A 372 13.87 19.17 -24.46
CA GLN A 372 14.82 20.23 -24.80
C GLN A 372 15.93 19.74 -25.74
N GLU A 373 16.43 18.54 -25.53
CA GLU A 373 17.44 17.93 -26.41
C GLU A 373 16.92 17.74 -27.83
N PHE A 374 15.67 17.25 -27.98
CA PHE A 374 15.04 17.09 -29.28
C PHE A 374 14.98 18.41 -30.03
N PHE A 375 14.45 19.48 -29.43
CA PHE A 375 14.34 20.77 -30.09
C PHE A 375 15.67 21.48 -30.31
N LYS A 376 16.72 21.20 -29.52
CA LYS A 376 18.07 21.69 -29.81
C LYS A 376 18.65 21.05 -31.06
N LYS A 377 18.37 19.79 -31.36
CA LYS A 377 18.84 19.09 -32.57
C LYS A 377 18.10 19.52 -33.84
N LYS A 378 16.87 20.07 -33.69
CA LYS A 378 16.03 20.51 -34.83
C LYS A 378 16.22 21.98 -35.17
N ARG A 379 17.00 22.75 -34.38
CA ARG A 379 17.40 24.14 -34.69
C ARG A 379 18.76 24.17 -35.37
#